data_09eafc9d30b2424c2d971070230b70a6
#
_entry.id   09eafc9d30b2424c2d971070230b70a6
#
_cell.length_a   1.000
_cell.length_b   1.000
_cell.length_c   1.000
_cell.angle_alpha   90.00
_cell.angle_beta   90.00
_cell.angle_gamma   90.00
#
_symmetry.space_group_name_H-M   'P 1'
#
loop_
_entity.id
_entity.type
_entity.pdbx_description
1 polymer ?
#
loop_
_entity_poly.entity_id
_entity_poly.type
_entity_poly.pdbx_seq_one_letter_code
_entity_poly.pdbx_strand_id
1 'polypeptide(L)'
;LLDWNISSFTNYSSIREKVNTILAFEILMFLFLLVLSLYFLNQKKIVRLDLFEQETFQLKELNKRLNEEIKQRKSVEKNLVAVEQTLEQHSKLAALGEMSAAISHELNQPLAAMKTYLAGASLLLKRNRPHETVTALMRIDDLIQRMGGITKQLKSFARKNTEGFVPLNFNDAFLSAMVIMEPQLKQSKVKIETSVSIEPIIIMGDQQRLEQVMINLFRNALDAVATVEQPEIKLSLYKDESAIFSIVDNGNGISNLETLFEPFQTTKDSGKGLGLGLAISSNIISELGGMLQGKNRSSKGAEFKIILPLFDPSRITIEEDLKPRKGSE
;
A
#
# COMPACT_ATOMS: atom_id res chain seq x y z
N LEU A 1 110.09 -22.13 57.80
CA LEU A 1 109.72 -21.50 56.49
C LEU A 1 109.56 -22.57 55.45
N LEU A 2 108.56 -23.44 55.48
CA LEU A 2 108.19 -24.31 54.35
C LEU A 2 107.01 -25.18 54.79
N ASP A 3 105.78 -24.73 54.68
CA ASP A 3 104.62 -25.67 54.73
C ASP A 3 103.29 -24.98 54.43
N TRP A 4 103.24 -24.13 53.48
CA TRP A 4 101.96 -23.44 53.06
C TRP A 4 101.49 -23.67 51.64
N ASN A 5 101.96 -24.70 50.95
CA ASN A 5 101.61 -24.83 49.54
C ASN A 5 101.01 -26.19 49.07
N ILE A 6 100.45 -27.01 49.95
CA ILE A 6 99.93 -28.33 49.51
C ILE A 6 98.44 -28.50 49.70
N SER A 7 97.70 -27.59 50.32
CA SER A 7 96.26 -27.80 50.54
C SER A 7 95.32 -27.18 49.50
N SER A 8 95.80 -26.50 48.44
CA SER A 8 94.93 -25.87 47.42
C SER A 8 94.73 -26.71 46.20
N PHE A 9 95.24 -27.91 46.04
CA PHE A 9 95.09 -28.76 44.86
C PHE A 9 94.05 -29.89 45.04
N THR A 10 93.36 -29.91 46.09
CA THR A 10 92.33 -30.90 46.28
C THR A 10 90.99 -30.41 45.74
N ASN A 11 90.54 -31.03 44.69
CA ASN A 11 89.15 -31.15 44.32
C ASN A 11 88.55 -30.17 43.33
N TYR A 12 89.31 -29.70 42.37
CA TYR A 12 88.67 -29.07 41.22
C TYR A 12 87.70 -30.01 40.43
N SER A 13 87.98 -31.32 40.39
CA SER A 13 87.12 -32.35 39.83
C SER A 13 85.82 -32.51 40.64
N SER A 14 85.91 -32.55 41.96
CA SER A 14 84.75 -32.71 42.91
C SER A 14 83.83 -31.48 42.86
N ILE A 15 84.43 -30.27 42.74
CA ILE A 15 83.65 -29.03 42.61
C ILE A 15 82.97 -29.00 41.27
N ARG A 16 83.64 -29.38 40.18
CA ARG A 16 83.07 -29.48 38.83
C ARG A 16 81.94 -30.49 38.78
N GLU A 17 82.11 -31.63 39.41
CA GLU A 17 81.05 -32.66 39.47
C GLU A 17 79.82 -32.18 40.25
N LYS A 18 79.99 -31.50 41.40
CA LYS A 18 78.88 -30.87 42.12
C LYS A 18 78.20 -29.77 41.34
N VAL A 19 78.95 -28.93 40.64
CA VAL A 19 78.33 -27.88 39.74
C VAL A 19 77.54 -28.50 38.61
N ASN A 20 78.09 -29.53 37.94
CA ASN A 20 77.40 -30.23 36.87
C ASN A 20 76.11 -30.94 37.39
N THR A 21 76.10 -31.53 38.56
CA THR A 21 74.91 -32.15 39.18
C THR A 21 73.87 -31.11 39.55
N ILE A 22 74.28 -29.95 40.11
CA ILE A 22 73.36 -28.86 40.41
C ILE A 22 72.75 -28.30 39.09
N LEU A 23 73.58 -28.07 38.06
CA LEU A 23 73.15 -27.59 36.76
C LEU A 23 72.17 -28.57 36.05
N ALA A 24 72.47 -29.87 36.15
CA ALA A 24 71.59 -30.93 35.66
C ALA A 24 70.24 -30.95 36.38
N PHE A 25 70.26 -30.77 37.69
CA PHE A 25 69.04 -30.67 38.50
C PHE A 25 68.18 -29.42 38.13
N GLU A 26 68.86 -28.26 38.02
CA GLU A 26 68.18 -27.02 37.55
C GLU A 26 67.52 -27.16 36.17
N ILE A 27 68.22 -27.74 35.18
CA ILE A 27 67.72 -28.02 33.88
C ILE A 27 66.50 -28.97 33.96
N LEU A 28 66.62 -30.02 34.75
CA LEU A 28 65.53 -31.02 34.89
C LEU A 28 64.27 -30.39 35.56
N MET A 29 64.48 -29.55 36.56
CA MET A 29 63.43 -28.79 37.23
C MET A 29 62.76 -27.80 36.24
N PHE A 30 63.58 -27.09 35.46
CA PHE A 30 63.05 -26.18 34.42
C PHE A 30 62.22 -26.92 33.37
N LEU A 31 62.71 -28.06 32.86
CA LEU A 31 61.95 -28.91 31.93
C LEU A 31 60.65 -29.42 32.55
N PHE A 32 60.68 -29.82 33.82
CA PHE A 32 59.46 -30.23 34.52
C PHE A 32 58.44 -29.11 34.63
N LEU A 33 58.88 -27.89 35.01
CA LEU A 33 57.98 -26.72 35.05
C LEU A 33 57.45 -26.33 33.67
N LEU A 34 58.27 -26.47 32.62
CA LEU A 34 57.86 -26.24 31.25
C LEU A 34 56.76 -27.22 30.83
N VAL A 35 56.96 -28.51 31.07
CA VAL A 35 55.95 -29.56 30.76
C VAL A 35 54.67 -29.31 31.57
N LEU A 36 54.79 -28.96 32.86
CA LEU A 36 53.63 -28.65 33.68
C LEU A 36 52.86 -27.42 33.15
N SER A 37 53.58 -26.38 32.75
CA SER A 37 52.98 -25.17 32.12
C SER A 37 52.26 -25.49 30.82
N LEU A 38 52.89 -26.28 29.96
CA LEU A 38 52.28 -26.74 28.71
C LEU A 38 51.02 -27.62 28.96
N TYR A 39 51.07 -28.48 29.95
CA TYR A 39 49.92 -29.28 30.39
C TYR A 39 48.73 -28.37 30.83
N PHE A 40 48.95 -27.36 31.65
CA PHE A 40 47.91 -26.42 32.08
C PHE A 40 47.37 -25.58 30.94
N LEU A 41 48.23 -25.12 30.01
CA LEU A 41 47.82 -24.39 28.82
C LEU A 41 46.95 -25.27 27.92
N ASN A 42 47.31 -26.53 27.76
CA ASN A 42 46.51 -27.46 26.95
C ASN A 42 45.14 -27.76 27.61
N GLN A 43 45.10 -27.95 28.92
CA GLN A 43 43.83 -28.10 29.65
C GLN A 43 42.90 -26.88 29.49
N LYS A 44 43.47 -25.66 29.60
CA LYS A 44 42.68 -24.43 29.34
C LYS A 44 42.16 -24.35 27.91
N LYS A 45 42.92 -24.81 26.93
CA LYS A 45 42.47 -24.87 25.51
C LYS A 45 41.30 -25.83 25.35
N ILE A 46 41.36 -27.03 25.90
CA ILE A 46 40.29 -28.03 25.81
C ILE A 46 39.00 -27.47 26.41
N VAL A 47 39.04 -26.93 27.62
CA VAL A 47 37.85 -26.35 28.28
C VAL A 47 37.26 -25.19 27.46
N ARG A 48 38.10 -24.33 26.86
CA ARG A 48 37.61 -23.25 25.99
C ARG A 48 36.97 -23.77 24.71
N LEU A 49 37.49 -24.82 24.09
CA LEU A 49 36.93 -25.45 22.93
C LEU A 49 35.55 -26.05 23.22
N ASP A 50 35.40 -26.75 24.32
CA ASP A 50 34.11 -27.33 24.74
C ASP A 50 33.05 -26.24 24.98
N LEU A 51 33.43 -25.15 25.66
CA LEU A 51 32.55 -24.01 25.87
C LEU A 51 32.12 -23.37 24.52
N PHE A 52 33.10 -23.16 23.65
CA PHE A 52 32.82 -22.58 22.32
C PHE A 52 31.92 -23.50 21.47
N GLU A 53 32.12 -24.80 21.52
CA GLU A 53 31.22 -25.75 20.83
C GLU A 53 29.80 -25.72 21.41
N GLN A 54 29.66 -25.66 22.73
CA GLN A 54 28.35 -25.52 23.37
C GLN A 54 27.62 -24.20 22.97
N GLU A 55 28.35 -23.08 23.02
CA GLU A 55 27.78 -21.78 22.59
C GLU A 55 27.36 -21.80 21.11
N THR A 56 28.19 -22.35 20.23
CA THR A 56 27.87 -22.45 18.79
C THR A 56 26.68 -23.36 18.53
N PHE A 57 26.56 -24.45 19.29
CA PHE A 57 25.39 -25.34 19.20
C PHE A 57 24.11 -24.64 19.66
N GLN A 58 24.14 -23.95 20.79
CA GLN A 58 23.00 -23.19 21.31
C GLN A 58 22.58 -22.08 20.34
N LEU A 59 23.54 -21.34 19.77
CA LEU A 59 23.27 -20.31 18.76
C LEU A 59 22.63 -20.87 17.51
N LYS A 60 23.09 -22.04 17.04
CA LYS A 60 22.48 -22.73 15.88
C LYS A 60 21.04 -23.16 16.15
N GLU A 61 20.79 -23.72 17.34
CA GLU A 61 19.44 -24.14 17.73
C GLU A 61 18.50 -22.94 17.89
N LEU A 62 18.96 -21.88 18.53
CA LEU A 62 18.21 -20.65 18.69
C LEU A 62 17.87 -20.02 17.33
N ASN A 63 18.85 -19.98 16.43
CA ASN A 63 18.67 -19.44 15.08
C ASN A 63 17.66 -20.28 14.27
N LYS A 64 17.69 -21.59 14.42
CA LYS A 64 16.71 -22.49 13.79
C LYS A 64 15.30 -22.22 14.31
N ARG A 65 15.11 -22.12 15.63
CA ARG A 65 13.81 -21.81 16.26
C ARG A 65 13.29 -20.42 15.82
N LEU A 66 14.17 -19.42 15.77
CA LEU A 66 13.81 -18.07 15.33
C LEU A 66 13.35 -18.07 13.88
N ASN A 67 14.04 -18.79 13.00
CA ASN A 67 13.64 -18.90 11.59
C ASN A 67 12.30 -19.63 11.41
N GLU A 68 12.04 -20.66 12.21
CA GLU A 68 10.75 -21.36 12.22
C GLU A 68 9.62 -20.43 12.69
N GLU A 69 9.85 -19.67 13.75
CA GLU A 69 8.89 -18.69 14.27
C GLU A 69 8.60 -17.57 13.25
N ILE A 70 9.66 -17.02 12.61
CA ILE A 70 9.51 -16.01 11.55
C ILE A 70 8.67 -16.57 10.39
N LYS A 71 8.93 -17.82 9.97
CA LYS A 71 8.17 -18.47 8.91
C LYS A 71 6.70 -18.66 9.29
N GLN A 72 6.45 -19.05 10.52
CA GLN A 72 5.09 -19.22 11.04
C GLN A 72 4.36 -17.88 11.12
N ARG A 73 5.00 -16.84 11.65
CA ARG A 73 4.42 -15.48 11.70
C ARG A 73 4.06 -14.97 10.31
N LYS A 74 4.97 -15.08 9.34
CA LYS A 74 4.70 -14.69 7.94
C LYS A 74 3.52 -15.46 7.33
N SER A 75 3.38 -16.74 7.65
CA SER A 75 2.23 -17.54 7.19
C SER A 75 0.91 -17.07 7.80
N VAL A 76 0.92 -16.79 9.11
CA VAL A 76 -0.27 -16.29 9.83
C VAL A 76 -0.66 -14.91 9.31
N GLU A 77 0.31 -14.01 9.12
CA GLU A 77 0.08 -12.68 8.56
C GLU A 77 -0.54 -12.74 7.15
N LYS A 78 0.01 -13.59 6.29
CA LYS A 78 -0.55 -13.81 4.94
C LYS A 78 -1.99 -14.33 4.99
N ASN A 79 -2.27 -15.26 5.90
CA ASN A 79 -3.62 -15.79 6.08
C ASN A 79 -4.58 -14.71 6.62
N LEU A 80 -4.12 -13.89 7.56
CA LEU A 80 -4.90 -12.79 8.12
C LEU A 80 -5.32 -11.81 7.02
N VAL A 81 -4.37 -11.35 6.19
CA VAL A 81 -4.66 -10.46 5.06
C VAL A 81 -5.67 -11.10 4.08
N ALA A 82 -5.55 -12.40 3.79
CA ALA A 82 -6.49 -13.10 2.92
C ALA A 82 -7.90 -13.19 3.52
N VAL A 83 -8.00 -13.40 4.84
CA VAL A 83 -9.29 -13.43 5.57
C VAL A 83 -9.92 -12.04 5.60
N GLU A 84 -9.13 -10.99 5.90
CA GLU A 84 -9.61 -9.60 5.88
C GLU A 84 -10.16 -9.21 4.51
N GLN A 85 -9.46 -9.52 3.42
CA GLN A 85 -9.94 -9.29 2.05
C GLN A 85 -11.24 -10.05 1.75
N THR A 86 -11.36 -11.26 2.27
CA THR A 86 -12.56 -12.07 2.08
C THR A 86 -13.75 -11.48 2.85
N LEU A 87 -13.53 -11.07 4.10
CA LEU A 87 -14.55 -10.41 4.93
C LEU A 87 -15.03 -9.10 4.31
N GLU A 88 -14.09 -8.28 3.80
CA GLU A 88 -14.42 -7.04 3.10
C GLU A 88 -15.30 -7.31 1.87
N GLN A 89 -14.94 -8.32 1.07
CA GLN A 89 -15.74 -8.70 -0.09
C GLN A 89 -17.13 -9.20 0.31
N HIS A 90 -17.24 -10.01 1.36
CA HIS A 90 -18.54 -10.47 1.88
C HIS A 90 -19.38 -9.30 2.39
N SER A 91 -18.78 -8.33 3.06
CA SER A 91 -19.45 -7.10 3.49
C SER A 91 -19.99 -6.30 2.29
N LYS A 92 -19.18 -6.11 1.24
CA LYS A 92 -19.61 -5.46 -0.01
C LYS A 92 -20.80 -6.20 -0.67
N LEU A 93 -20.73 -7.52 -0.74
CA LEU A 93 -21.81 -8.33 -1.32
C LEU A 93 -23.07 -8.34 -0.46
N ALA A 94 -22.94 -8.34 0.88
CA ALA A 94 -24.08 -8.23 1.80
C ALA A 94 -24.79 -6.87 1.63
N ALA A 95 -24.04 -5.77 1.61
CA ALA A 95 -24.59 -4.44 1.33
C ALA A 95 -25.31 -4.38 -0.02
N LEU A 96 -24.76 -5.01 -1.07
CA LEU A 96 -25.39 -5.12 -2.38
C LEU A 96 -26.68 -5.94 -2.31
N GLY A 97 -26.70 -7.03 -1.51
CA GLY A 97 -27.86 -7.87 -1.26
C GLY A 97 -29.00 -7.13 -0.54
N GLU A 98 -28.68 -6.43 0.54
CA GLU A 98 -29.64 -5.63 1.31
C GLU A 98 -30.32 -4.56 0.43
N MET A 99 -29.56 -3.99 -0.52
CA MET A 99 -30.06 -2.92 -1.39
C MET A 99 -30.52 -3.41 -2.76
N SER A 100 -30.69 -4.71 -2.95
CA SER A 100 -31.16 -5.28 -4.24
C SER A 100 -32.48 -4.68 -4.71
N ALA A 101 -33.38 -4.31 -3.79
CA ALA A 101 -34.64 -3.63 -4.10
C ALA A 101 -34.42 -2.22 -4.68
N ALA A 102 -33.51 -1.44 -4.07
CA ALA A 102 -33.18 -0.09 -4.56
C ALA A 102 -32.50 -0.13 -5.93
N ILE A 103 -31.55 -1.07 -6.11
CA ILE A 103 -30.89 -1.31 -7.39
C ILE A 103 -31.89 -1.71 -8.47
N SER A 104 -32.81 -2.63 -8.13
CA SER A 104 -33.86 -3.05 -9.05
C SER A 104 -34.78 -1.88 -9.41
N HIS A 105 -35.12 -1.03 -8.45
CA HIS A 105 -35.92 0.17 -8.68
C HIS A 105 -35.20 1.16 -9.63
N GLU A 106 -33.93 1.43 -9.39
CA GLU A 106 -33.10 2.32 -10.22
C GLU A 106 -32.83 1.79 -11.64
N LEU A 107 -32.80 0.46 -11.82
CA LEU A 107 -32.70 -0.16 -13.13
C LEU A 107 -34.06 -0.18 -13.86
N ASN A 108 -35.17 -0.38 -13.13
CA ASN A 108 -36.50 -0.40 -13.72
C ASN A 108 -37.01 0.97 -14.16
N GLN A 109 -36.56 2.06 -13.52
CA GLN A 109 -36.96 3.42 -13.93
C GLN A 109 -36.55 3.77 -15.36
N PRO A 110 -35.24 3.69 -15.77
CA PRO A 110 -34.87 3.96 -17.15
C PRO A 110 -35.51 2.97 -18.14
N LEU A 111 -35.70 1.71 -17.71
CA LEU A 111 -36.37 0.70 -18.53
C LEU A 111 -37.84 1.08 -18.83
N ALA A 112 -38.58 1.55 -17.83
CA ALA A 112 -39.95 2.03 -18.00
C ALA A 112 -40.01 3.29 -18.89
N ALA A 113 -39.07 4.23 -18.71
CA ALA A 113 -38.95 5.41 -19.54
C ALA A 113 -38.65 5.05 -21.01
N MET A 114 -37.71 4.10 -21.26
CA MET A 114 -37.42 3.60 -22.62
C MET A 114 -38.65 3.00 -23.29
N LYS A 115 -39.45 2.19 -22.55
CA LYS A 115 -40.73 1.65 -23.11
C LYS A 115 -41.67 2.76 -23.52
N THR A 116 -41.80 3.81 -22.69
CA THR A 116 -42.66 4.97 -23.00
C THR A 116 -42.19 5.74 -24.23
N TYR A 117 -40.88 6.04 -24.31
CA TYR A 117 -40.32 6.71 -25.50
C TYR A 117 -40.42 5.86 -26.77
N LEU A 118 -40.25 4.54 -26.67
CA LEU A 118 -40.40 3.62 -27.79
C LEU A 118 -41.84 3.58 -28.30
N ALA A 119 -42.82 3.51 -27.41
CA ALA A 119 -44.24 3.59 -27.78
C ALA A 119 -44.58 4.95 -28.40
N GLY A 120 -44.07 6.04 -27.83
CA GLY A 120 -44.18 7.39 -28.37
C GLY A 120 -43.58 7.52 -29.76
N ALA A 121 -42.35 7.05 -29.95
CA ALA A 121 -41.66 7.05 -31.26
C ALA A 121 -42.44 6.28 -32.32
N SER A 122 -43.02 5.12 -31.98
CA SER A 122 -43.84 4.33 -32.86
C SER A 122 -45.12 5.08 -33.30
N LEU A 123 -45.76 5.82 -32.36
CA LEU A 123 -46.93 6.64 -32.64
C LEU A 123 -46.59 7.86 -33.52
N LEU A 124 -45.48 8.54 -33.22
CA LEU A 124 -44.98 9.69 -33.99
C LEU A 124 -44.66 9.29 -35.42
N LEU A 125 -44.07 8.11 -35.62
CA LEU A 125 -43.78 7.58 -36.98
C LEU A 125 -45.06 7.34 -37.75
N LYS A 126 -46.11 6.75 -37.14
CA LYS A 126 -47.44 6.56 -37.78
C LYS A 126 -48.11 7.89 -38.13
N ARG A 127 -47.80 8.97 -37.38
CA ARG A 127 -48.30 10.33 -37.64
C ARG A 127 -47.44 11.15 -38.59
N ASN A 128 -46.46 10.53 -39.24
CA ASN A 128 -45.51 11.15 -40.16
C ASN A 128 -44.73 12.34 -39.56
N ARG A 129 -44.27 12.18 -38.27
CA ARG A 129 -43.49 13.17 -37.53
C ARG A 129 -42.03 12.68 -37.27
N PRO A 130 -41.18 12.58 -38.31
CA PRO A 130 -39.89 11.92 -38.24
C PRO A 130 -38.89 12.64 -37.28
N HIS A 131 -38.90 13.99 -37.26
CA HIS A 131 -38.00 14.74 -36.38
C HIS A 131 -38.23 14.45 -34.89
N GLU A 132 -39.47 14.35 -34.48
CA GLU A 132 -39.79 14.04 -33.09
C GLU A 132 -39.53 12.56 -32.77
N THR A 133 -39.67 11.67 -33.74
CA THR A 133 -39.27 10.26 -33.63
C THR A 133 -37.78 10.14 -33.35
N VAL A 134 -36.93 10.88 -34.10
CA VAL A 134 -35.48 10.91 -33.88
C VAL A 134 -35.16 11.41 -32.48
N THR A 135 -35.81 12.46 -32.01
CA THR A 135 -35.62 12.97 -30.64
C THR A 135 -35.98 11.92 -29.58
N ALA A 136 -37.08 11.18 -29.78
CA ALA A 136 -37.46 10.09 -28.86
C ALA A 136 -36.45 8.94 -28.87
N LEU A 137 -35.89 8.59 -30.04
CA LEU A 137 -34.81 7.57 -30.13
C LEU A 137 -33.51 8.04 -29.45
N MET A 138 -33.13 9.31 -29.59
CA MET A 138 -31.97 9.87 -28.85
C MET A 138 -32.15 9.78 -27.33
N ARG A 139 -33.38 10.03 -26.84
CA ARG A 139 -33.70 9.85 -25.41
C ARG A 139 -33.56 8.40 -24.94
N ILE A 140 -33.90 7.43 -25.81
CA ILE A 140 -33.69 6.00 -25.49
C ILE A 140 -32.20 5.69 -25.41
N ASP A 141 -31.39 6.22 -26.32
CA ASP A 141 -29.95 6.02 -26.32
C ASP A 141 -29.30 6.59 -25.02
N ASP A 142 -29.68 7.80 -24.61
CA ASP A 142 -29.26 8.41 -23.33
C ASP A 142 -29.57 7.50 -22.13
N LEU A 143 -30.76 6.87 -22.13
CA LEU A 143 -31.18 5.96 -21.05
C LEU A 143 -30.39 4.65 -21.06
N ILE A 144 -30.06 4.11 -22.23
CA ILE A 144 -29.20 2.90 -22.36
C ILE A 144 -27.80 3.18 -21.84
N GLN A 145 -27.19 4.31 -22.24
CA GLN A 145 -25.87 4.70 -21.72
C GLN A 145 -25.87 4.87 -20.21
N ARG A 146 -26.91 5.46 -19.65
CA ARG A 146 -27.10 5.59 -18.21
C ARG A 146 -27.15 4.22 -17.50
N MET A 147 -27.95 3.26 -18.03
CA MET A 147 -27.98 1.89 -17.49
C MET A 147 -26.62 1.21 -17.57
N GLY A 148 -25.86 1.40 -18.64
CA GLY A 148 -24.48 0.94 -18.77
C GLY A 148 -23.58 1.52 -17.68
N GLY A 149 -23.74 2.80 -17.36
CA GLY A 149 -23.04 3.45 -16.24
C GLY A 149 -23.37 2.81 -14.89
N ILE A 150 -24.64 2.58 -14.58
CA ILE A 150 -25.11 1.91 -13.36
C ILE A 150 -24.51 0.50 -13.22
N THR A 151 -24.60 -0.30 -14.27
CA THR A 151 -24.07 -1.68 -14.26
C THR A 151 -22.54 -1.72 -14.10
N LYS A 152 -21.82 -0.77 -14.72
CA LYS A 152 -20.36 -0.61 -14.56
C LYS A 152 -19.99 -0.26 -13.11
N GLN A 153 -20.73 0.64 -12.46
CA GLN A 153 -20.53 1.01 -11.07
C GLN A 153 -20.76 -0.18 -10.13
N LEU A 154 -21.84 -0.95 -10.33
CA LEU A 154 -22.14 -2.16 -9.55
C LEU A 154 -21.03 -3.21 -9.71
N LYS A 155 -20.59 -3.45 -10.95
CA LYS A 155 -19.50 -4.39 -11.25
C LYS A 155 -18.19 -3.95 -10.60
N SER A 156 -17.88 -2.66 -10.62
CA SER A 156 -16.68 -2.09 -9.98
C SER A 156 -16.73 -2.25 -8.46
N PHE A 157 -17.89 -2.05 -7.83
CA PHE A 157 -18.09 -2.24 -6.39
C PHE A 157 -17.92 -3.71 -5.94
N ALA A 158 -18.42 -4.65 -6.76
CA ALA A 158 -18.35 -6.10 -6.46
C ALA A 158 -17.01 -6.76 -6.83
N ARG A 159 -16.13 -6.07 -7.60
CA ARG A 159 -14.90 -6.68 -8.12
C ARG A 159 -13.85 -6.84 -7.02
N LYS A 160 -13.25 -8.04 -6.98
CA LYS A 160 -12.07 -8.31 -6.16
C LYS A 160 -10.82 -7.75 -6.86
N ASN A 161 -9.96 -7.09 -6.11
CA ASN A 161 -8.68 -6.63 -6.63
C ASN A 161 -7.72 -7.82 -6.78
N THR A 162 -7.34 -8.17 -8.01
CA THR A 162 -6.45 -9.29 -8.32
C THR A 162 -5.13 -8.87 -8.94
N GLU A 163 -4.99 -7.60 -9.30
CA GLU A 163 -3.79 -7.04 -9.92
C GLU A 163 -2.97 -6.28 -8.87
N GLY A 164 -1.66 -6.51 -8.86
CA GLY A 164 -0.75 -5.79 -7.96
C GLY A 164 -0.63 -4.31 -8.32
N PHE A 165 -0.41 -3.46 -7.34
CA PHE A 165 -0.12 -2.05 -7.57
C PHE A 165 1.28 -1.88 -8.15
N VAL A 166 1.42 -0.88 -9.04
CA VAL A 166 2.68 -0.51 -9.66
C VAL A 166 3.03 0.94 -9.33
N PRO A 167 4.31 1.31 -9.33
CA PRO A 167 4.69 2.72 -9.26
C PRO A 167 4.13 3.47 -10.46
N LEU A 168 3.40 4.57 -10.21
CA LEU A 168 2.82 5.42 -11.25
C LEU A 168 2.95 6.89 -10.86
N ASN A 169 2.94 7.76 -11.88
CA ASN A 169 2.94 9.19 -11.69
C ASN A 169 1.50 9.71 -11.52
N PHE A 170 1.18 10.27 -10.37
CA PHE A 170 -0.15 10.79 -10.04
C PHE A 170 -0.57 11.95 -10.97
N ASN A 171 0.40 12.74 -11.45
CA ASN A 171 0.14 13.82 -12.40
C ASN A 171 -0.45 13.28 -13.72
N ASP A 172 0.01 12.10 -14.19
CA ASP A 172 -0.48 11.52 -15.44
C ASP A 172 -1.93 11.03 -15.30
N ALA A 173 -2.28 10.42 -14.16
CA ALA A 173 -3.65 10.04 -13.86
C ALA A 173 -4.58 11.26 -13.76
N PHE A 174 -4.11 12.37 -13.16
CA PHE A 174 -4.84 13.63 -13.12
C PHE A 174 -5.09 14.20 -14.53
N LEU A 175 -4.04 14.27 -15.35
CA LEU A 175 -4.14 14.78 -16.72
C LEU A 175 -5.09 13.94 -17.57
N SER A 176 -5.01 12.62 -17.45
CA SER A 176 -5.93 11.70 -18.15
C SER A 176 -7.39 11.92 -17.74
N ALA A 177 -7.65 12.05 -16.42
CA ALA A 177 -8.99 12.36 -15.93
C ALA A 177 -9.51 13.72 -16.43
N MET A 178 -8.65 14.74 -16.52
CA MET A 178 -8.98 16.05 -17.05
C MET A 178 -9.36 15.98 -18.53
N VAL A 179 -8.61 15.24 -19.35
CA VAL A 179 -8.93 15.03 -20.79
C VAL A 179 -10.28 14.36 -20.95
N ILE A 180 -10.58 13.33 -20.16
CA ILE A 180 -11.87 12.62 -20.20
C ILE A 180 -13.03 13.56 -19.83
N MET A 181 -12.81 14.46 -18.86
CA MET A 181 -13.85 15.38 -18.39
C MET A 181 -13.95 16.68 -19.21
N GLU A 182 -13.00 16.98 -20.08
CA GLU A 182 -12.94 18.23 -20.84
C GLU A 182 -14.25 18.60 -21.56
N PRO A 183 -14.95 17.67 -22.26
CA PRO A 183 -16.21 18.00 -22.93
C PRO A 183 -17.29 18.48 -21.95
N GLN A 184 -17.41 17.83 -20.80
CA GLN A 184 -18.40 18.18 -19.76
C GLN A 184 -18.05 19.50 -19.07
N LEU A 185 -16.77 19.74 -18.81
CA LEU A 185 -16.27 20.98 -18.22
C LEU A 185 -16.52 22.18 -19.15
N LYS A 186 -16.27 22.04 -20.46
CA LYS A 186 -16.54 23.08 -21.46
C LYS A 186 -18.04 23.39 -21.57
N GLN A 187 -18.89 22.36 -21.53
CA GLN A 187 -20.35 22.53 -21.63
C GLN A 187 -20.95 23.22 -20.41
N SER A 188 -20.39 22.98 -19.22
CA SER A 188 -20.92 23.50 -17.95
C SER A 188 -20.63 24.97 -17.67
N LYS A 189 -19.77 25.63 -18.45
CA LYS A 189 -19.33 27.02 -18.27
C LYS A 189 -18.77 27.32 -16.88
N VAL A 190 -18.25 26.32 -16.20
CA VAL A 190 -17.64 26.45 -14.87
C VAL A 190 -16.25 27.07 -15.00
N LYS A 191 -15.93 28.05 -14.14
CA LYS A 191 -14.57 28.55 -14.00
C LYS A 191 -13.72 27.52 -13.27
N ILE A 192 -12.64 27.05 -13.93
CA ILE A 192 -11.72 26.07 -13.38
C ILE A 192 -10.37 26.73 -13.12
N GLU A 193 -9.91 26.64 -11.89
CA GLU A 193 -8.56 27.02 -11.49
C GLU A 193 -7.75 25.75 -11.17
N THR A 194 -6.59 25.59 -11.81
CA THR A 194 -5.72 24.41 -11.58
C THR A 194 -4.38 24.85 -11.04
N SER A 195 -3.92 24.17 -9.99
CA SER A 195 -2.59 24.30 -9.41
C SER A 195 -1.97 22.92 -9.25
N VAL A 196 -1.12 22.53 -10.19
CA VAL A 196 -0.51 21.20 -10.24
C VAL A 196 0.99 21.31 -10.09
N SER A 197 1.58 20.48 -9.24
CA SER A 197 3.04 20.39 -9.10
C SER A 197 3.69 20.04 -10.44
N ILE A 198 4.78 20.73 -10.76
CA ILE A 198 5.59 20.45 -11.96
C ILE A 198 6.40 19.15 -11.76
N GLU A 199 6.80 18.86 -10.52
CA GLU A 199 7.53 17.63 -10.20
C GLU A 199 6.62 16.40 -10.26
N PRO A 200 7.11 15.27 -10.80
CA PRO A 200 6.37 14.01 -10.78
C PRO A 200 6.10 13.55 -9.35
N ILE A 201 4.87 13.17 -9.07
CA ILE A 201 4.45 12.64 -7.77
C ILE A 201 4.24 11.12 -7.93
N ILE A 202 5.23 10.34 -7.50
CA ILE A 202 5.18 8.88 -7.65
C ILE A 202 4.48 8.26 -6.45
N ILE A 203 3.51 7.39 -6.74
CA ILE A 203 2.72 6.62 -5.77
C ILE A 203 2.61 5.17 -6.23
N MET A 204 2.25 4.27 -5.31
CA MET A 204 1.85 2.90 -5.69
C MET A 204 0.37 2.87 -6.02
N GLY A 205 -0.01 2.33 -7.19
CA GLY A 205 -1.41 2.31 -7.54
C GLY A 205 -1.76 1.63 -8.87
N ASP A 206 -2.99 1.87 -9.28
CA ASP A 206 -3.57 1.53 -10.58
C ASP A 206 -4.12 2.80 -11.20
N GLN A 207 -3.59 3.16 -12.36
CA GLN A 207 -3.94 4.41 -13.06
C GLN A 207 -5.44 4.50 -13.37
N GLN A 208 -6.05 3.43 -13.86
CA GLN A 208 -7.47 3.43 -14.26
C GLN A 208 -8.39 3.64 -13.04
N ARG A 209 -8.02 3.07 -11.91
CA ARG A 209 -8.77 3.22 -10.65
C ARG A 209 -8.66 4.65 -10.10
N LEU A 210 -7.48 5.26 -10.15
CA LEU A 210 -7.29 6.66 -9.77
C LEU A 210 -8.06 7.62 -10.69
N GLU A 211 -8.00 7.40 -12.01
CA GLU A 211 -8.80 8.14 -12.97
C GLU A 211 -10.29 8.03 -12.64
N GLN A 212 -10.78 6.83 -12.33
CA GLN A 212 -12.18 6.61 -11.93
C GLN A 212 -12.56 7.43 -10.69
N VAL A 213 -11.69 7.49 -9.66
CA VAL A 213 -11.92 8.30 -8.46
C VAL A 213 -12.00 9.78 -8.82
N MET A 214 -11.03 10.30 -9.59
CA MET A 214 -11.01 11.71 -9.98
C MET A 214 -12.22 12.10 -10.82
N ILE A 215 -12.57 11.29 -11.82
CA ILE A 215 -13.76 11.52 -12.65
C ILE A 215 -15.03 11.56 -11.80
N ASN A 216 -15.14 10.70 -10.81
CA ASN A 216 -16.27 10.71 -9.87
C ASN A 216 -16.32 12.00 -9.05
N LEU A 217 -15.19 12.46 -8.53
CA LEU A 217 -15.10 13.72 -7.77
C LEU A 217 -15.39 14.93 -8.67
N PHE A 218 -14.90 14.96 -9.91
CA PHE A 218 -15.21 16.00 -10.88
C PHE A 218 -16.71 16.08 -11.18
N ARG A 219 -17.36 14.95 -11.41
CA ARG A 219 -18.81 14.90 -11.62
C ARG A 219 -19.59 15.40 -10.42
N ASN A 220 -19.17 15.02 -9.22
CA ASN A 220 -19.82 15.49 -8.01
C ASN A 220 -19.68 17.02 -7.82
N ALA A 221 -18.50 17.56 -8.11
CA ALA A 221 -18.28 19.00 -8.06
C ALA A 221 -19.12 19.74 -9.13
N LEU A 222 -19.16 19.24 -10.37
CA LEU A 222 -20.00 19.82 -11.42
C LEU A 222 -21.50 19.80 -11.07
N ASP A 223 -21.98 18.70 -10.50
CA ASP A 223 -23.37 18.58 -10.03
C ASP A 223 -23.66 19.57 -8.89
N ALA A 224 -22.71 19.74 -7.97
CA ALA A 224 -22.85 20.66 -6.82
C ALA A 224 -22.95 22.13 -7.25
N VAL A 225 -22.26 22.51 -8.33
CA VAL A 225 -22.25 23.90 -8.84
C VAL A 225 -23.29 24.16 -9.92
N ALA A 226 -24.05 23.16 -10.37
CA ALA A 226 -24.97 23.26 -11.51
C ALA A 226 -26.05 24.37 -11.35
N THR A 227 -26.41 24.72 -10.11
CA THR A 227 -27.41 25.75 -9.78
C THR A 227 -26.78 27.06 -9.28
N VAL A 228 -25.45 27.15 -9.28
CA VAL A 228 -24.71 28.33 -8.81
C VAL A 228 -24.61 29.35 -9.93
N GLU A 229 -24.84 30.62 -9.64
CA GLU A 229 -24.82 31.72 -10.62
C GLU A 229 -23.41 31.91 -11.22
N GLN A 230 -22.37 31.79 -10.40
CA GLN A 230 -20.96 31.85 -10.79
C GLN A 230 -20.24 30.57 -10.35
N PRO A 231 -20.37 29.48 -11.13
CA PRO A 231 -19.80 28.20 -10.75
C PRO A 231 -18.28 28.22 -10.84
N GLU A 232 -17.63 27.83 -9.76
CA GLU A 232 -16.17 27.79 -9.64
C GLU A 232 -15.71 26.45 -9.03
N ILE A 233 -14.69 25.83 -9.64
CA ILE A 233 -14.03 24.64 -9.14
C ILE A 233 -12.52 24.89 -9.15
N LYS A 234 -11.87 24.61 -8.00
CA LYS A 234 -10.42 24.71 -7.85
C LYS A 234 -9.84 23.28 -7.67
N LEU A 235 -8.83 23.00 -8.45
CA LEU A 235 -8.13 21.71 -8.47
C LEU A 235 -6.68 21.97 -8.05
N SER A 236 -6.19 21.18 -7.11
CA SER A 236 -4.77 21.22 -6.73
C SER A 236 -4.21 19.82 -6.59
N LEU A 237 -2.98 19.63 -7.08
CA LEU A 237 -2.21 18.41 -6.94
C LEU A 237 -0.78 18.78 -6.53
N TYR A 238 -0.38 18.37 -5.34
CA TYR A 238 0.91 18.73 -4.77
C TYR A 238 1.45 17.61 -3.88
N LYS A 239 2.74 17.68 -3.63
CA LYS A 239 3.49 16.78 -2.76
C LYS A 239 3.87 17.52 -1.49
N ASP A 240 3.59 16.89 -0.36
CA ASP A 240 4.08 17.26 0.98
C ASP A 240 4.65 15.98 1.61
N GLU A 241 4.34 15.64 2.84
CA GLU A 241 4.63 14.32 3.43
C GLU A 241 3.89 13.18 2.68
N SER A 242 2.85 13.53 1.96
CA SER A 242 2.00 12.65 1.15
C SER A 242 1.72 13.28 -0.22
N ALA A 243 1.26 12.48 -1.17
CA ALA A 243 0.68 12.95 -2.41
C ALA A 243 -0.76 13.42 -2.14
N ILE A 244 -1.07 14.68 -2.42
CA ILE A 244 -2.35 15.29 -2.11
C ILE A 244 -2.99 15.84 -3.39
N PHE A 245 -4.18 15.33 -3.70
CA PHE A 245 -5.09 15.94 -4.66
C PHE A 245 -6.28 16.55 -3.92
N SER A 246 -6.65 17.79 -4.25
CA SER A 246 -7.81 18.46 -3.68
C SER A 246 -8.69 19.04 -4.79
N ILE A 247 -9.99 18.85 -4.64
CA ILE A 247 -11.03 19.48 -5.45
C ILE A 247 -11.93 20.31 -4.54
N VAL A 248 -12.09 21.58 -4.86
CA VAL A 248 -12.87 22.54 -4.09
C VAL A 248 -13.91 23.16 -4.99
N ASP A 249 -15.17 23.09 -4.59
CA ASP A 249 -16.28 23.74 -5.29
C ASP A 249 -16.91 24.86 -4.46
N ASN A 250 -17.69 25.71 -5.10
CA ASN A 250 -18.52 26.74 -4.48
C ASN A 250 -20.02 26.40 -4.50
N GLY A 251 -20.35 25.10 -4.54
CA GLY A 251 -21.70 24.58 -4.62
C GLY A 251 -22.47 24.58 -3.32
N ASN A 252 -23.46 23.70 -3.21
CA ASN A 252 -24.35 23.61 -2.05
C ASN A 252 -23.71 22.99 -0.80
N GLY A 253 -22.49 22.42 -0.93
CA GLY A 253 -21.82 21.72 0.16
C GLY A 253 -22.38 20.30 0.40
N ILE A 254 -21.97 19.70 1.53
CA ILE A 254 -22.29 18.34 1.93
C ILE A 254 -23.31 18.40 3.05
N SER A 255 -24.47 17.76 2.86
CA SER A 255 -25.58 17.79 3.81
C SER A 255 -25.32 16.91 5.05
N ASN A 256 -24.71 15.72 4.84
CA ASN A 256 -24.39 14.80 5.93
C ASN A 256 -22.95 14.30 5.76
N LEU A 257 -22.07 14.71 6.67
CA LEU A 257 -20.65 14.32 6.67
C LEU A 257 -20.44 12.94 7.25
N GLU A 258 -21.30 12.48 8.17
CA GLU A 258 -21.14 11.20 8.87
C GLU A 258 -21.36 10.01 7.93
N THR A 259 -22.34 10.13 7.02
CA THR A 259 -22.68 9.04 6.08
C THR A 259 -22.18 9.29 4.67
N LEU A 260 -21.27 10.27 4.48
CA LEU A 260 -20.79 10.73 3.16
C LEU A 260 -20.23 9.61 2.28
N PHE A 261 -19.53 8.67 2.89
CA PHE A 261 -18.85 7.56 2.20
C PHE A 261 -19.61 6.23 2.33
N GLU A 262 -20.78 6.23 2.97
CA GLU A 262 -21.60 5.03 3.01
C GLU A 262 -22.22 4.74 1.63
N PRO A 263 -22.31 3.47 1.24
CA PRO A 263 -22.94 3.09 -0.01
C PRO A 263 -24.41 3.56 -0.06
N PHE A 264 -24.85 3.94 -1.26
CA PHE A 264 -26.25 4.32 -1.56
C PHE A 264 -26.76 5.61 -0.91
N GLN A 265 -25.90 6.35 -0.25
CA GLN A 265 -26.21 7.69 0.24
C GLN A 265 -26.15 8.70 -0.91
N THR A 266 -27.27 9.33 -1.22
CA THR A 266 -27.35 10.36 -2.26
C THR A 266 -28.37 11.42 -1.90
N THR A 267 -28.00 12.67 -2.14
CA THR A 267 -28.92 13.84 -2.07
C THR A 267 -29.50 14.19 -3.45
N LYS A 268 -29.10 13.45 -4.50
CA LYS A 268 -29.58 13.68 -5.87
C LYS A 268 -30.98 13.09 -6.03
N ASP A 269 -31.79 13.75 -6.85
CA ASP A 269 -33.13 13.24 -7.20
C ASP A 269 -33.06 11.77 -7.65
N SER A 270 -34.14 11.03 -7.36
CA SER A 270 -34.27 9.63 -7.78
C SER A 270 -33.94 9.48 -9.26
N GLY A 271 -32.94 8.62 -9.52
CA GLY A 271 -32.49 8.36 -10.88
C GLY A 271 -31.28 9.18 -11.35
N LYS A 272 -30.71 10.10 -10.59
CA LYS A 272 -29.48 10.83 -10.97
C LYS A 272 -28.19 10.22 -10.39
N GLY A 273 -28.28 9.14 -9.64
CA GLY A 273 -27.11 8.41 -9.13
C GLY A 273 -27.44 7.45 -8.01
N LEU A 274 -26.78 6.29 -7.98
CA LEU A 274 -26.96 5.23 -6.99
C LEU A 274 -26.36 5.56 -5.61
N GLY A 275 -25.67 6.70 -5.43
CA GLY A 275 -24.95 6.96 -4.19
C GLY A 275 -23.74 6.05 -3.94
N LEU A 276 -23.28 5.33 -4.98
CA LEU A 276 -22.12 4.43 -4.89
C LEU A 276 -20.79 5.13 -5.19
N GLY A 277 -20.81 6.27 -5.82
CA GLY A 277 -19.61 6.92 -6.35
C GLY A 277 -18.57 7.22 -5.27
N LEU A 278 -18.96 7.90 -4.18
CA LEU A 278 -18.06 8.25 -3.10
C LEU A 278 -17.62 7.02 -2.28
N ALA A 279 -18.50 6.06 -2.06
CA ALA A 279 -18.16 4.81 -1.40
C ALA A 279 -17.10 4.01 -2.18
N ILE A 280 -17.28 3.88 -3.51
CA ILE A 280 -16.30 3.24 -4.41
C ILE A 280 -14.97 4.03 -4.37
N SER A 281 -15.03 5.36 -4.45
CA SER A 281 -13.84 6.21 -4.42
C SER A 281 -13.08 6.06 -3.11
N SER A 282 -13.77 6.08 -1.96
CA SER A 282 -13.17 5.87 -0.64
C SER A 282 -12.50 4.52 -0.53
N ASN A 283 -13.15 3.47 -1.03
CA ASN A 283 -12.62 2.11 -1.06
C ASN A 283 -11.34 2.00 -1.91
N ILE A 284 -11.37 2.55 -3.13
CA ILE A 284 -10.20 2.56 -4.01
C ILE A 284 -9.01 3.24 -3.33
N ILE A 285 -9.24 4.42 -2.73
CA ILE A 285 -8.18 5.18 -2.06
C ILE A 285 -7.67 4.46 -0.82
N SER A 286 -8.55 3.80 -0.05
CA SER A 286 -8.17 2.98 1.11
C SER A 286 -7.31 1.77 0.71
N GLU A 287 -7.67 1.07 -0.38
CA GLU A 287 -6.88 -0.05 -0.92
C GLU A 287 -5.47 0.40 -1.38
N LEU A 288 -5.33 1.66 -1.81
CA LEU A 288 -4.04 2.28 -2.14
C LEU A 288 -3.25 2.76 -0.90
N GLY A 289 -3.73 2.44 0.31
CA GLY A 289 -3.13 2.85 1.58
C GLY A 289 -3.31 4.33 1.90
N GLY A 290 -4.26 5.00 1.24
CA GLY A 290 -4.55 6.42 1.42
C GLY A 290 -5.88 6.68 2.13
N MET A 291 -6.31 7.95 2.07
CA MET A 291 -7.56 8.42 2.68
C MET A 291 -8.26 9.40 1.74
N LEU A 292 -9.59 9.25 1.58
CA LEU A 292 -10.47 10.22 0.96
C LEU A 292 -11.19 11.00 2.06
N GLN A 293 -11.07 12.32 2.04
CA GLN A 293 -11.71 13.22 2.99
C GLN A 293 -12.69 14.15 2.28
N GLY A 294 -13.80 14.47 2.94
CA GLY A 294 -14.76 15.49 2.51
C GLY A 294 -15.08 16.43 3.65
N LYS A 295 -15.12 17.73 3.36
CA LYS A 295 -15.52 18.75 4.35
C LYS A 295 -16.26 19.90 3.69
N ASN A 296 -17.12 20.54 4.45
CA ASN A 296 -17.72 21.82 4.05
C ASN A 296 -16.72 22.97 4.23
N ARG A 297 -16.78 23.94 3.33
CA ARG A 297 -16.00 25.17 3.43
C ARG A 297 -16.64 26.13 4.44
N SER A 298 -15.84 27.03 5.00
CA SER A 298 -16.35 28.14 5.84
C SER A 298 -17.25 29.09 5.04
N SER A 299 -16.99 29.23 3.73
CA SER A 299 -17.88 29.84 2.74
C SER A 299 -18.83 28.77 2.18
N LYS A 300 -19.54 29.02 1.08
CA LYS A 300 -20.31 27.98 0.38
C LYS A 300 -19.41 26.96 -0.31
N GLY A 301 -19.89 25.72 -0.41
CA GLY A 301 -19.26 24.65 -1.16
C GLY A 301 -18.58 23.60 -0.31
N ALA A 302 -17.96 22.64 -0.97
CA ALA A 302 -17.26 21.51 -0.38
C ALA A 302 -15.78 21.44 -0.83
N GLU A 303 -14.99 20.74 -0.06
CA GLU A 303 -13.64 20.30 -0.42
C GLU A 303 -13.54 18.80 -0.26
N PHE A 304 -13.07 18.11 -1.30
CA PHE A 304 -12.66 16.71 -1.23
C PHE A 304 -11.16 16.60 -1.41
N LYS A 305 -10.52 15.78 -0.57
CA LYS A 305 -9.08 15.53 -0.61
C LYS A 305 -8.79 14.04 -0.74
N ILE A 306 -7.92 13.69 -1.68
CA ILE A 306 -7.26 12.40 -1.78
C ILE A 306 -5.87 12.57 -1.15
N ILE A 307 -5.53 11.73 -0.20
CA ILE A 307 -4.22 11.69 0.45
C ILE A 307 -3.66 10.29 0.25
N LEU A 308 -2.51 10.18 -0.46
CA LEU A 308 -1.87 8.91 -0.78
C LEU A 308 -0.43 8.90 -0.28
N PRO A 309 0.08 7.76 0.20
CA PRO A 309 1.49 7.64 0.55
C PRO A 309 2.36 7.79 -0.69
N LEU A 310 3.48 8.50 -0.53
CA LEU A 310 4.49 8.59 -1.58
C LEU A 310 5.17 7.23 -1.76
N PHE A 311 5.57 6.95 -3.00
CA PHE A 311 6.38 5.79 -3.30
C PHE A 311 7.77 5.93 -2.70
N ASP A 312 8.17 4.95 -1.88
CA ASP A 312 9.49 4.84 -1.28
C ASP A 312 10.22 3.62 -1.88
N PRO A 313 11.22 3.84 -2.76
CA PRO A 313 11.97 2.75 -3.38
C PRO A 313 12.68 1.84 -2.36
N SER A 314 13.03 2.37 -1.18
CA SER A 314 13.76 1.63 -0.15
C SER A 314 12.95 0.47 0.43
N ARG A 315 11.63 0.53 0.36
CA ARG A 315 10.71 -0.53 0.84
C ARG A 315 10.65 -1.76 -0.07
N ILE A 316 11.00 -1.62 -1.35
CA ILE A 316 10.99 -2.74 -2.33
C ILE A 316 12.20 -3.64 -2.14
N THR A 317 13.36 -3.08 -1.79
CA THR A 317 14.63 -3.82 -1.67
C THR A 317 14.60 -4.86 -0.54
N ILE A 318 13.75 -4.67 0.47
CA ILE A 318 13.64 -5.61 1.60
C ILE A 318 12.88 -6.91 1.22
N GLU A 319 11.99 -6.87 0.23
CA GLU A 319 11.26 -8.07 -0.20
C GLU A 319 12.03 -8.92 -1.23
N GLU A 320 12.92 -8.33 -2.03
CA GLU A 320 13.73 -9.06 -3.02
C GLU A 320 14.95 -9.75 -2.41
N ASP A 321 15.60 -9.15 -1.41
CA ASP A 321 16.74 -9.75 -0.69
C ASP A 321 16.37 -10.99 0.16
N LEU A 322 15.07 -11.23 0.38
CA LEU A 322 14.55 -12.39 1.11
C LEU A 322 14.18 -13.58 0.22
N LYS A 323 14.31 -13.46 -1.11
CA LYS A 323 14.21 -14.64 -1.99
C LYS A 323 15.53 -15.42 -1.91
N PRO A 324 15.52 -16.70 -1.50
CA PRO A 324 16.74 -17.50 -1.50
C PRO A 324 17.29 -17.50 -2.92
N ARG A 325 18.53 -17.03 -3.10
CA ARG A 325 19.28 -17.22 -4.36
C ARG A 325 19.24 -18.70 -4.68
N LYS A 326 18.52 -19.07 -5.74
CA LYS A 326 18.63 -20.42 -6.31
C LYS A 326 20.10 -20.60 -6.67
N GLY A 327 20.76 -21.54 -5.96
CA GLY A 327 22.13 -21.91 -6.24
C GLY A 327 22.24 -22.33 -7.70
N SER A 328 23.21 -21.75 -8.39
CA SER A 328 23.73 -22.26 -9.63
C SER A 328 24.40 -23.61 -9.32
N GLU A 329 23.79 -24.69 -9.71
CA GLU A 329 24.51 -25.93 -10.01
C GLU A 329 25.14 -25.85 -11.39
#